data_696613b033a415ffa357a9680d5832a9
#
_entry.id   696613b033a415ffa357a9680d5832a9
#
_cell.length_a   1.000
_cell.length_b   1.000
_cell.length_c   1.000
_cell.angle_alpha   90.00
_cell.angle_beta   90.00
_cell.angle_gamma   90.00
#
_symmetry.space_group_name_H-M   'P 1'
#
loop_
_entity.id
_entity.type
_entity.pdbx_description
1 polymer ?
#
loop_
_entity_poly.entity_id
_entity_poly.type
_entity_poly.pdbx_seq_one_letter_code
_entity_poly.pdbx_strand_id
1 'polypeptide(L)'
;MIPPEVLKKLNAVMRRIELAAAFDGIGCDDFNQATSVKKLAEIAGMSERSLRDYFKLHTRCRIVNYASTRRAEYAARLLRHFPSLNNSAVAQILGFTTRTGLHNLLRKNGVIGPSSLRESLVPIDEPMPYRIEPNRQFHLFFKLDNLDYDECNSPEFEKSSWDLIEDFVRNRWPELRLNSYVGFAIDRYLAGNQDEGIFLSGILYDCTGALNFPGDLHGDFGYHKLPAQTYAIFTHKGSYDSLNQFYQQVFATLNQAKGIEVNPQFPFMERYLNSPSETVESELVTEILVAITSPTKCSA
;
A
#
# COMPACT_ATOMS: atom_id res chain seq x y z
N MET A 1 -15.81 -23.10 -15.19
CA MET A 1 -15.69 -21.62 -15.34
C MET A 1 -16.26 -21.00 -14.07
N ILE A 2 -15.61 -20.00 -13.50
CA ILE A 2 -16.11 -19.29 -12.30
C ILE A 2 -17.13 -18.25 -12.77
N PRO A 3 -18.34 -18.19 -12.19
CA PRO A 3 -19.32 -17.17 -12.52
C PRO A 3 -18.79 -15.75 -12.28
N PRO A 4 -19.14 -14.74 -13.10
CA PRO A 4 -18.64 -13.36 -12.96
C PRO A 4 -18.92 -12.74 -11.60
N GLU A 5 -20.10 -13.00 -11.01
CA GLU A 5 -20.46 -12.52 -9.67
C GLU A 5 -19.60 -13.13 -8.56
N VAL A 6 -19.16 -14.39 -8.74
CA VAL A 6 -18.24 -15.05 -7.81
C VAL A 6 -16.84 -14.45 -7.96
N LEU A 7 -16.41 -14.16 -9.19
CA LEU A 7 -15.11 -13.55 -9.46
C LEU A 7 -15.01 -12.17 -8.77
N LYS A 8 -16.04 -11.33 -8.87
CA LYS A 8 -16.10 -10.04 -8.14
C LYS A 8 -15.93 -10.21 -6.63
N LYS A 9 -16.57 -11.23 -6.05
CA LYS A 9 -16.44 -11.54 -4.63
C LYS A 9 -15.01 -12.00 -4.26
N LEU A 10 -14.39 -12.80 -5.11
CA LEU A 10 -13.00 -13.24 -4.91
C LEU A 10 -12.03 -12.06 -5.00
N ASN A 11 -12.23 -11.14 -5.95
CA ASN A 11 -11.43 -9.92 -6.06
C ASN A 11 -11.56 -9.05 -4.80
N ALA A 12 -12.75 -8.92 -4.21
CA ALA A 12 -12.94 -8.22 -2.95
C ALA A 12 -12.18 -8.88 -1.79
N VAL A 13 -12.17 -10.22 -1.75
CA VAL A 13 -11.38 -11.00 -0.76
C VAL A 13 -9.88 -10.78 -0.95
N MET A 14 -9.37 -10.87 -2.19
CA MET A 14 -7.97 -10.64 -2.49
C MET A 14 -7.56 -9.21 -2.10
N ARG A 15 -8.35 -8.23 -2.48
CA ARG A 15 -8.16 -6.81 -2.10
C ARG A 15 -8.07 -6.64 -0.58
N ARG A 16 -8.96 -7.28 0.18
CA ARG A 16 -8.90 -7.22 1.65
C ARG A 16 -7.61 -7.78 2.21
N ILE A 17 -7.11 -8.89 1.66
CA ILE A 17 -5.84 -9.49 2.08
C ILE A 17 -4.66 -8.56 1.73
N GLU A 18 -4.62 -8.01 0.53
CA GLU A 18 -3.58 -7.09 0.09
C GLU A 18 -3.54 -5.83 0.97
N LEU A 19 -4.70 -5.25 1.24
CA LEU A 19 -4.79 -4.09 2.12
C LEU A 19 -4.35 -4.39 3.55
N ALA A 20 -4.78 -5.51 4.11
CA ALA A 20 -4.34 -5.92 5.45
C ALA A 20 -2.83 -6.13 5.51
N ALA A 21 -2.21 -6.62 4.43
CA ALA A 21 -0.77 -6.81 4.35
C ALA A 21 0.00 -5.50 4.13
N ALA A 22 -0.54 -4.57 3.37
CA ALA A 22 0.17 -3.33 2.99
C ALA A 22 -0.08 -2.17 3.96
N PHE A 23 -1.23 -2.17 4.64
CA PHE A 23 -1.75 -1.03 5.42
C PHE A 23 -2.07 -1.42 6.87
N ASP A 24 -1.32 -2.36 7.44
CA ASP A 24 -1.55 -2.93 8.79
C ASP A 24 -1.39 -1.91 9.93
N GLY A 25 -1.65 -0.71 9.78
CA GLY A 25 -1.68 0.34 10.81
C GLY A 25 -2.81 1.33 10.59
N ILE A 26 -3.54 1.17 9.48
CA ILE A 26 -4.56 2.14 9.12
C ILE A 26 -5.94 1.64 9.58
N GLY A 27 -6.14 1.57 10.91
CA GLY A 27 -7.46 1.29 11.51
C GLY A 27 -8.01 -0.11 11.19
N CYS A 28 -7.17 -1.03 10.76
CA CYS A 28 -7.55 -2.42 10.54
C CYS A 28 -7.39 -3.25 11.81
N ASP A 29 -8.31 -4.19 11.98
CA ASP A 29 -8.14 -5.30 12.93
C ASP A 29 -6.78 -5.97 12.70
N ASP A 30 -6.24 -6.65 13.74
CA ASP A 30 -5.05 -7.50 13.61
C ASP A 30 -5.11 -8.30 12.29
N PHE A 31 -4.00 -8.35 11.56
CA PHE A 31 -3.90 -9.04 10.27
C PHE A 31 -4.55 -10.43 10.28
N ASN A 32 -4.32 -11.21 11.34
CA ASN A 32 -4.91 -12.55 11.47
C ASN A 32 -6.43 -12.51 11.56
N GLN A 33 -7.00 -11.52 12.24
CA GLN A 33 -8.44 -11.31 12.34
C GLN A 33 -9.00 -10.83 11.00
N ALA A 34 -8.36 -9.85 10.39
CA ALA A 34 -8.76 -9.27 9.10
C ALA A 34 -8.74 -10.28 7.94
N THR A 35 -7.80 -11.25 7.99
CA THR A 35 -7.61 -12.27 6.95
C THR A 35 -8.12 -13.66 7.36
N SER A 36 -8.86 -13.77 8.47
CA SER A 36 -9.49 -15.03 8.85
C SER A 36 -10.50 -15.47 7.80
N VAL A 37 -10.55 -16.77 7.49
CA VAL A 37 -11.46 -17.29 6.45
C VAL A 37 -12.92 -16.94 6.76
N LYS A 38 -13.30 -16.93 8.05
CA LYS A 38 -14.63 -16.53 8.50
C LYS A 38 -14.92 -15.08 8.09
N LYS A 39 -14.03 -14.14 8.42
CA LYS A 39 -14.20 -12.72 8.09
C LYS A 39 -14.24 -12.48 6.57
N LEU A 40 -13.36 -13.16 5.84
CA LEU A 40 -13.31 -13.09 4.37
C LEU A 40 -14.58 -13.67 3.72
N ALA A 41 -15.15 -14.72 4.30
CA ALA A 41 -16.41 -15.31 3.85
C ALA A 41 -17.61 -14.37 4.10
N GLU A 42 -17.62 -13.67 5.24
CA GLU A 42 -18.60 -12.61 5.54
C GLU A 42 -18.53 -11.49 4.49
N ILE A 43 -17.34 -10.99 4.17
CA ILE A 43 -17.11 -9.96 3.14
C ILE A 43 -17.61 -10.42 1.77
N ALA A 44 -17.31 -11.66 1.40
CA ALA A 44 -17.72 -12.23 0.13
C ALA A 44 -19.23 -12.59 0.07
N GLY A 45 -19.93 -12.58 1.20
CA GLY A 45 -21.30 -13.10 1.29
C GLY A 45 -21.39 -14.56 0.82
N MET A 46 -20.44 -15.40 1.26
CA MET A 46 -20.30 -16.81 0.87
C MET A 46 -20.10 -17.68 2.10
N SER A 47 -20.37 -19.01 1.96
CA SER A 47 -19.94 -19.96 2.98
C SER A 47 -18.40 -20.08 2.98
N GLU A 48 -17.79 -20.36 4.13
CA GLU A 48 -16.34 -20.59 4.20
C GLU A 48 -15.87 -21.71 3.26
N ARG A 49 -16.67 -22.76 3.09
CA ARG A 49 -16.37 -23.86 2.18
C ARG A 49 -16.33 -23.39 0.74
N SER A 50 -17.40 -22.72 0.29
CA SER A 50 -17.49 -22.20 -1.07
C SER A 50 -16.36 -21.21 -1.36
N LEU A 51 -16.05 -20.33 -0.40
CA LEU A 51 -14.94 -19.41 -0.55
C LEU A 51 -13.60 -20.15 -0.73
N ARG A 52 -13.29 -21.15 0.10
CA ARG A 52 -12.05 -21.92 -0.02
C ARG A 52 -11.93 -22.61 -1.38
N ASP A 53 -13.03 -23.21 -1.85
CA ASP A 53 -13.06 -23.96 -3.10
C ASP A 53 -12.88 -23.04 -4.32
N TYR A 54 -13.64 -21.96 -4.40
CA TYR A 54 -13.53 -20.98 -5.50
C TYR A 54 -12.22 -20.20 -5.47
N PHE A 55 -11.75 -19.81 -4.30
CA PHE A 55 -10.47 -19.10 -4.17
C PHE A 55 -9.30 -19.97 -4.66
N LYS A 56 -9.28 -21.25 -4.25
CA LYS A 56 -8.26 -22.19 -4.72
C LYS A 56 -8.37 -22.45 -6.23
N LEU A 57 -9.59 -22.51 -6.77
CA LEU A 57 -9.79 -22.67 -8.21
C LEU A 57 -9.26 -21.45 -8.99
N HIS A 58 -9.48 -20.24 -8.47
CA HIS A 58 -9.08 -18.99 -9.10
C HIS A 58 -7.58 -18.73 -8.99
N THR A 59 -7.04 -18.76 -7.78
CA THR A 59 -5.65 -18.38 -7.50
C THR A 59 -4.65 -19.52 -7.54
N ARG A 60 -5.12 -20.78 -7.69
CA ARG A 60 -4.31 -22.00 -7.55
C ARG A 60 -3.66 -22.15 -6.16
N CYS A 61 -4.01 -21.30 -5.21
CA CYS A 61 -3.45 -21.24 -3.87
C CYS A 61 -4.54 -21.31 -2.79
N ARG A 62 -4.21 -21.80 -1.60
CA ARG A 62 -5.12 -21.73 -0.44
C ARG A 62 -5.11 -20.33 0.14
N ILE A 63 -6.26 -19.80 0.58
CA ILE A 63 -6.40 -18.47 1.18
C ILE A 63 -5.33 -18.20 2.26
N VAL A 64 -5.14 -19.15 3.18
CA VAL A 64 -4.16 -19.02 4.28
C VAL A 64 -2.72 -18.91 3.76
N ASN A 65 -2.39 -19.60 2.68
CA ASN A 65 -1.06 -19.50 2.07
C ASN A 65 -0.92 -18.17 1.35
N TYR A 66 -1.93 -17.74 0.59
CA TYR A 66 -1.96 -16.45 -0.06
C TYR A 66 -1.75 -15.31 0.94
N ALA A 67 -2.53 -15.28 2.02
CA ALA A 67 -2.38 -14.28 3.09
C ALA A 67 -1.00 -14.35 3.75
N SER A 68 -0.46 -15.56 3.99
CA SER A 68 0.88 -15.75 4.53
C SER A 68 1.96 -15.17 3.61
N THR A 69 1.84 -15.38 2.30
CA THR A 69 2.79 -14.82 1.33
C THR A 69 2.72 -13.30 1.31
N ARG A 70 1.52 -12.70 1.29
CA ARG A 70 1.36 -11.24 1.35
C ARG A 70 1.97 -10.63 2.61
N ARG A 71 1.79 -11.28 3.76
CA ARG A 71 2.43 -10.84 5.01
C ARG A 71 3.95 -10.97 4.97
N ALA A 72 4.48 -11.99 4.29
CA ALA A 72 5.92 -12.14 4.09
C ALA A 72 6.50 -11.09 3.13
N GLU A 73 5.77 -10.69 2.08
CA GLU A 73 6.13 -9.57 1.20
C GLU A 73 6.22 -8.26 1.99
N TYR A 74 5.25 -8.02 2.88
CA TYR A 74 5.31 -6.84 3.75
C TYR A 74 6.52 -6.89 4.71
N ALA A 75 6.82 -8.06 5.27
CA ALA A 75 8.04 -8.25 6.06
C ALA A 75 9.31 -7.94 5.26
N ALA A 76 9.37 -8.39 4.02
CA ALA A 76 10.50 -8.13 3.12
C ALA A 76 10.67 -6.64 2.85
N ARG A 77 9.58 -5.92 2.57
CA ARG A 77 9.58 -4.47 2.41
C ARG A 77 10.16 -3.76 3.64
N LEU A 78 9.68 -4.11 4.84
CA LEU A 78 10.16 -3.50 6.08
C LEU A 78 11.67 -3.75 6.31
N LEU A 79 12.11 -4.98 6.09
CA LEU A 79 13.51 -5.37 6.29
C LEU A 79 14.44 -4.70 5.27
N ARG A 80 13.99 -4.52 4.05
CA ARG A 80 14.77 -3.93 2.95
C ARG A 80 14.91 -2.42 3.10
N HIS A 81 13.81 -1.72 3.33
CA HIS A 81 13.78 -0.27 3.28
C HIS A 81 13.99 0.41 4.64
N PHE A 82 13.83 -0.31 5.74
CA PHE A 82 14.01 0.22 7.10
C PHE A 82 15.08 -0.56 7.88
N PRO A 83 16.35 -0.43 7.51
CA PRO A 83 17.44 -1.19 8.16
C PRO A 83 17.60 -0.83 9.64
N SER A 84 17.13 0.33 10.09
CA SER A 84 17.09 0.73 11.51
C SER A 84 16.11 -0.11 12.34
N LEU A 85 15.07 -0.69 11.73
CA LEU A 85 14.15 -1.58 12.42
C LEU A 85 14.83 -2.91 12.73
N ASN A 86 14.94 -3.25 14.01
CA ASN A 86 15.42 -4.58 14.40
C ASN A 86 14.33 -5.64 14.16
N ASN A 87 14.74 -6.93 14.15
CA ASN A 87 13.82 -8.03 13.85
C ASN A 87 12.65 -8.15 14.86
N SER A 88 12.81 -7.65 16.09
CA SER A 88 11.74 -7.63 17.08
C SER A 88 10.69 -6.58 16.73
N ALA A 89 11.11 -5.38 16.31
CA ALA A 89 10.20 -4.32 15.86
C ALA A 89 9.42 -4.77 14.63
N VAL A 90 10.09 -5.37 13.62
CA VAL A 90 9.42 -5.91 12.43
C VAL A 90 8.42 -7.00 12.81
N ALA A 91 8.78 -7.92 13.72
CA ALA A 91 7.86 -8.94 14.21
C ALA A 91 6.61 -8.32 14.86
N GLN A 92 6.79 -7.29 15.70
CA GLN A 92 5.68 -6.59 16.37
C GLN A 92 4.76 -5.88 15.37
N ILE A 93 5.33 -5.16 14.39
CA ILE A 93 4.55 -4.51 13.31
C ILE A 93 3.69 -5.53 12.58
N LEU A 94 4.22 -6.73 12.36
CA LEU A 94 3.49 -7.83 11.73
C LEU A 94 2.54 -8.58 12.70
N GLY A 95 2.35 -8.12 13.94
CA GLY A 95 1.47 -8.76 14.91
C GLY A 95 2.00 -10.08 15.48
N PHE A 96 3.32 -10.31 15.42
CA PHE A 96 3.94 -11.45 16.10
C PHE A 96 4.42 -11.07 17.51
N THR A 97 4.20 -11.93 18.46
CA THR A 97 4.70 -11.76 19.84
C THR A 97 6.19 -12.04 19.97
N THR A 98 6.78 -12.76 19.01
CA THR A 98 8.19 -13.19 19.06
C THR A 98 8.89 -13.07 17.71
N ARG A 99 10.22 -12.88 17.74
CA ARG A 99 11.07 -12.92 16.53
C ARG A 99 10.98 -14.27 15.79
N THR A 100 10.72 -15.35 16.50
CA THR A 100 10.55 -16.68 15.91
C THR A 100 9.37 -16.71 14.93
N GLY A 101 8.29 -15.97 15.22
CA GLY A 101 7.15 -15.82 14.31
C GLY A 101 7.55 -15.24 12.95
N LEU A 102 8.36 -14.18 12.97
CA LEU A 102 8.92 -13.59 11.75
C LEU A 102 9.81 -14.58 10.97
N HIS A 103 10.73 -15.25 11.65
CA HIS A 103 11.59 -16.24 11.01
C HIS A 103 10.80 -17.39 10.37
N ASN A 104 9.79 -17.90 11.07
CA ASN A 104 8.93 -18.97 10.55
C ASN A 104 8.11 -18.51 9.34
N LEU A 105 7.58 -17.27 9.38
CA LEU A 105 6.88 -16.68 8.25
C LEU A 105 7.78 -16.63 7.01
N LEU A 106 8.97 -16.06 7.15
CA LEU A 106 9.92 -15.89 6.06
C LEU A 106 10.39 -17.25 5.50
N ARG A 107 10.75 -18.19 6.38
CA ARG A 107 11.18 -19.55 5.97
C ARG A 107 10.07 -20.29 5.22
N LYS A 108 8.82 -20.20 5.68
CA LYS A 108 7.67 -20.80 5.00
C LYS A 108 7.48 -20.25 3.57
N ASN A 109 7.93 -19.03 3.32
CA ASN A 109 7.84 -18.36 2.03
C ASN A 109 9.18 -18.36 1.27
N GLY A 110 10.10 -19.30 1.58
CA GLY A 110 11.32 -19.53 0.81
C GLY A 110 12.49 -18.62 1.18
N VAL A 111 12.39 -17.78 2.19
CA VAL A 111 13.45 -16.86 2.63
C VAL A 111 14.28 -17.51 3.73
N ILE A 112 15.61 -17.49 3.58
CA ILE A 112 16.55 -18.09 4.55
C ILE A 112 16.40 -17.44 5.93
N GLY A 113 16.27 -16.11 5.98
CA GLY A 113 16.06 -15.35 7.20
C GLY A 113 16.04 -13.83 6.99
N PRO A 114 15.73 -13.05 8.02
CA PRO A 114 15.63 -11.59 7.90
C PRO A 114 16.90 -10.91 7.36
N SER A 115 18.06 -11.42 7.70
CA SER A 115 19.34 -10.82 7.28
C SER A 115 19.59 -10.92 5.77
N SER A 116 19.01 -11.91 5.09
CA SER A 116 19.14 -12.05 3.63
C SER A 116 18.34 -11.02 2.84
N LEU A 117 17.41 -10.35 3.49
CA LEU A 117 16.56 -9.31 2.89
C LEU A 117 17.07 -7.89 3.18
N ARG A 118 18.03 -7.73 4.10
CA ARG A 118 18.59 -6.42 4.42
C ARG A 118 19.63 -6.06 3.36
N GLU A 119 19.26 -5.15 2.49
CA GLU A 119 20.20 -4.57 1.52
C GLU A 119 20.97 -3.43 2.16
N SER A 120 22.20 -3.25 1.69
CA SER A 120 22.94 -2.04 1.98
C SER A 120 22.30 -0.91 1.18
N LEU A 121 21.85 0.12 1.87
CA LEU A 121 21.36 1.33 1.20
C LEU A 121 22.49 1.94 0.38
N VAL A 122 22.17 2.44 -0.79
CA VAL A 122 23.13 3.18 -1.61
C VAL A 122 23.56 4.43 -0.82
N PRO A 123 24.86 4.61 -0.56
CA PRO A 123 25.33 5.82 0.09
C PRO A 123 24.96 7.04 -0.77
N ILE A 124 24.49 8.09 -0.12
CA ILE A 124 24.28 9.39 -0.76
C ILE A 124 25.22 10.40 -0.13
N ASP A 125 25.79 11.28 -0.95
CA ASP A 125 26.72 12.31 -0.47
C ASP A 125 25.98 13.38 0.36
N GLU A 126 24.80 13.78 -0.10
CA GLU A 126 23.94 14.74 0.59
C GLU A 126 22.49 14.25 0.67
N PRO A 127 21.82 14.46 1.83
CA PRO A 127 20.39 14.20 1.95
C PRO A 127 19.58 15.03 0.96
N MET A 128 18.57 14.44 0.37
CA MET A 128 17.63 15.13 -0.50
C MET A 128 16.81 16.16 0.29
N PRO A 129 16.46 17.31 -0.32
CA PRO A 129 15.54 18.24 0.29
C PRO A 129 14.14 17.61 0.42
N TYR A 130 13.51 17.84 1.55
CA TYR A 130 12.13 17.47 1.81
C TYR A 130 11.43 18.55 2.64
N ARG A 131 10.09 18.56 2.58
CA ARG A 131 9.28 19.38 3.48
C ARG A 131 8.44 18.50 4.40
N ILE A 132 8.06 19.04 5.54
CA ILE A 132 7.16 18.38 6.49
C ILE A 132 5.78 19.00 6.35
N GLU A 133 4.80 18.14 6.04
CA GLU A 133 3.39 18.52 5.98
C GLU A 133 2.69 18.04 7.25
N PRO A 134 2.04 18.93 8.00
CA PRO A 134 1.39 18.56 9.25
C PRO A 134 0.18 17.68 9.00
N ASN A 135 -0.15 17.00 10.03
CA ASN A 135 -1.18 16.01 10.21
C ASN A 135 -2.51 16.32 9.52
N ARG A 136 -2.91 15.50 8.54
CA ARG A 136 -4.18 15.60 7.84
C ARG A 136 -4.90 14.27 7.82
N GLN A 137 -6.21 14.32 7.86
CA GLN A 137 -7.10 13.18 7.71
C GLN A 137 -7.77 13.25 6.34
N PHE A 138 -7.85 12.11 5.65
CA PHE A 138 -8.46 12.03 4.33
C PHE A 138 -9.43 10.86 4.22
N HIS A 139 -10.37 10.99 3.30
CA HIS A 139 -11.10 9.87 2.72
C HIS A 139 -10.34 9.38 1.50
N LEU A 140 -9.84 8.15 1.53
CA LEU A 140 -9.22 7.49 0.39
C LEU A 140 -10.24 6.58 -0.28
N PHE A 141 -10.57 6.88 -1.53
CA PHE A 141 -11.23 5.94 -2.43
C PHE A 141 -10.19 5.37 -3.39
N PHE A 142 -10.25 4.07 -3.63
CA PHE A 142 -9.22 3.41 -4.41
C PHE A 142 -9.76 2.24 -5.22
N LYS A 143 -8.99 1.87 -6.24
CA LYS A 143 -9.15 0.66 -7.03
C LYS A 143 -7.83 -0.11 -6.98
N LEU A 144 -7.90 -1.42 -6.79
CA LEU A 144 -6.75 -2.29 -6.81
C LEU A 144 -6.63 -2.87 -8.22
N ASP A 145 -5.61 -2.45 -8.93
CA ASP A 145 -5.28 -2.96 -10.24
C ASP A 145 -4.19 -4.04 -10.10
N ASN A 146 -4.49 -5.25 -10.57
CA ASN A 146 -3.50 -6.34 -10.67
C ASN A 146 -2.65 -6.19 -11.93
N LEU A 147 -2.41 -4.95 -12.34
CA LEU A 147 -1.68 -4.63 -13.55
C LEU A 147 -0.22 -4.39 -13.19
N ASP A 148 0.65 -4.72 -14.12
CA ASP A 148 2.01 -4.25 -14.12
C ASP A 148 2.03 -2.71 -14.02
N TYR A 149 3.05 -2.13 -13.39
CA TYR A 149 3.14 -0.67 -13.23
C TYR A 149 3.06 0.06 -14.59
N ASP A 150 3.60 -0.53 -15.64
CA ASP A 150 3.56 0.01 -16.99
C ASP A 150 2.15 -0.04 -17.60
N GLU A 151 1.34 -1.04 -17.24
CA GLU A 151 -0.02 -1.17 -17.75
C GLU A 151 -1.00 -0.20 -17.10
N CYS A 152 -0.75 0.24 -15.85
CA CYS A 152 -1.64 1.18 -15.15
C CYS A 152 -1.78 2.53 -15.86
N ASN A 153 -0.79 2.90 -16.65
CA ASN A 153 -0.72 4.17 -17.42
C ASN A 153 -0.88 3.95 -18.92
N SER A 154 -1.25 2.74 -19.37
CA SER A 154 -1.39 2.46 -20.80
C SER A 154 -2.53 3.27 -21.43
N PRO A 155 -2.31 3.96 -22.56
CA PRO A 155 -3.34 4.70 -23.27
C PRO A 155 -4.44 3.81 -23.90
N GLU A 156 -4.32 2.48 -23.79
CA GLU A 156 -5.29 1.52 -24.31
C GLU A 156 -6.59 1.46 -23.49
N PHE A 157 -6.59 2.00 -22.26
CA PHE A 157 -7.82 2.08 -21.47
C PHE A 157 -8.60 3.34 -21.78
N GLU A 158 -9.87 3.22 -22.19
CA GLU A 158 -10.78 4.34 -22.43
C GLU A 158 -10.88 5.31 -21.24
N LYS A 159 -10.73 4.80 -20.03
CA LYS A 159 -10.70 5.58 -18.78
C LYS A 159 -9.65 5.03 -17.87
N SER A 160 -8.86 5.91 -17.28
CA SER A 160 -7.92 5.54 -16.22
C SER A 160 -8.67 5.05 -14.96
N SER A 161 -7.98 4.32 -14.10
CA SER A 161 -8.55 3.90 -12.81
C SER A 161 -8.97 5.10 -11.96
N TRP A 162 -8.26 6.21 -12.04
CA TRP A 162 -8.61 7.46 -11.34
C TRP A 162 -9.90 8.08 -11.87
N ASP A 163 -10.12 8.14 -13.18
CA ASP A 163 -11.38 8.65 -13.78
C ASP A 163 -12.57 7.81 -13.30
N LEU A 164 -12.41 6.49 -13.26
CA LEU A 164 -13.45 5.58 -12.78
C LEU A 164 -13.79 5.82 -11.30
N ILE A 165 -12.77 6.04 -10.45
CA ILE A 165 -12.97 6.36 -9.03
C ILE A 165 -13.66 7.70 -8.88
N GLU A 166 -13.22 8.72 -9.63
CA GLU A 166 -13.80 10.06 -9.56
C GLU A 166 -15.27 10.06 -9.97
N ASP A 167 -15.61 9.43 -11.09
CA ASP A 167 -17.00 9.27 -11.54
C ASP A 167 -17.85 8.54 -10.48
N PHE A 168 -17.30 7.47 -9.88
CA PHE A 168 -17.98 6.72 -8.85
C PHE A 168 -18.28 7.56 -7.61
N VAL A 169 -17.32 8.35 -7.14
CA VAL A 169 -17.47 9.20 -5.95
C VAL A 169 -18.38 10.39 -6.25
N ARG A 170 -18.17 11.08 -7.36
CA ARG A 170 -18.95 12.25 -7.77
C ARG A 170 -20.44 11.94 -7.91
N ASN A 171 -20.78 10.76 -8.41
CA ASN A 171 -22.18 10.33 -8.56
C ASN A 171 -22.86 9.99 -7.22
N ARG A 172 -22.12 9.69 -6.16
CA ARG A 172 -22.67 9.27 -4.85
C ARG A 172 -22.55 10.32 -3.76
N TRP A 173 -21.45 11.06 -3.78
CA TRP A 173 -21.10 12.07 -2.76
C TRP A 173 -20.54 13.33 -3.44
N PRO A 174 -21.40 14.06 -4.18
CA PRO A 174 -20.99 15.25 -4.94
C PRO A 174 -20.45 16.39 -4.07
N GLU A 175 -20.72 16.33 -2.77
CA GLU A 175 -20.25 17.31 -1.77
C GLU A 175 -18.77 17.11 -1.39
N LEU A 176 -18.18 15.95 -1.68
CA LEU A 176 -16.79 15.69 -1.36
C LEU A 176 -15.86 16.51 -2.24
N ARG A 177 -14.89 17.15 -1.59
CA ARG A 177 -13.86 17.91 -2.30
C ARG A 177 -12.65 17.02 -2.58
N LEU A 178 -12.35 16.86 -3.85
CA LEU A 178 -11.14 16.20 -4.30
C LEU A 178 -9.93 16.98 -3.78
N ASN A 179 -8.98 16.27 -3.17
CA ASN A 179 -7.72 16.83 -2.69
C ASN A 179 -6.58 16.48 -3.65
N SER A 180 -6.35 15.21 -3.91
CA SER A 180 -5.26 14.78 -4.79
C SER A 180 -5.45 13.37 -5.33
N TYR A 181 -4.87 13.12 -6.50
CA TYR A 181 -4.68 11.80 -7.07
C TYR A 181 -3.45 11.16 -6.45
N VAL A 182 -3.57 9.90 -6.05
CA VAL A 182 -2.50 9.17 -5.38
C VAL A 182 -2.33 7.77 -5.95
N GLY A 183 -1.14 7.21 -5.76
CA GLY A 183 -0.79 5.85 -6.08
C GLY A 183 -0.05 5.19 -4.92
N PHE A 184 -0.17 3.87 -4.84
CA PHE A 184 0.57 3.05 -3.89
C PHE A 184 1.13 1.84 -4.63
N ALA A 185 2.44 1.79 -4.73
CA ALA A 185 3.13 0.62 -5.24
C ALA A 185 3.26 -0.44 -4.14
N ILE A 186 2.79 -1.64 -4.42
CA ILE A 186 2.90 -2.79 -3.52
C ILE A 186 3.79 -3.83 -4.19
N ASP A 187 5.10 -3.67 -4.01
CA ASP A 187 6.11 -4.52 -4.64
C ASP A 187 6.07 -5.96 -4.17
N ARG A 188 6.50 -6.86 -5.05
CA ARG A 188 6.61 -8.30 -4.85
C ARG A 188 8.08 -8.71 -4.65
N TYR A 189 8.61 -8.55 -3.45
CA TYR A 189 10.03 -8.81 -3.14
C TYR A 189 10.42 -10.29 -3.13
N LEU A 190 9.47 -11.20 -2.94
CA LEU A 190 9.72 -12.62 -2.80
C LEU A 190 9.47 -13.42 -4.07
N ALA A 191 8.80 -12.84 -5.05
CA ALA A 191 8.46 -13.50 -6.31
C ALA A 191 9.67 -13.64 -7.28
N GLY A 192 10.80 -13.04 -6.95
CA GLY A 192 12.02 -13.08 -7.80
C GLY A 192 11.95 -12.15 -9.01
N ASN A 193 10.84 -11.51 -9.26
CA ASN A 193 10.60 -10.55 -10.33
C ASN A 193 10.29 -9.20 -9.68
N GLN A 194 11.25 -8.28 -9.68
CA GLN A 194 11.10 -6.95 -9.06
C GLN A 194 10.09 -6.07 -9.82
N ASP A 195 9.75 -6.48 -11.04
CA ASP A 195 8.83 -5.77 -11.92
C ASP A 195 7.36 -6.21 -11.70
N GLU A 196 7.13 -7.26 -10.91
CA GLU A 196 5.79 -7.67 -10.54
C GLU A 196 5.34 -6.98 -9.26
N GLY A 197 4.27 -6.23 -9.32
CA GLY A 197 3.65 -5.55 -8.21
C GLY A 197 2.15 -5.48 -8.32
N ILE A 198 1.53 -4.84 -7.36
CA ILE A 198 0.16 -4.40 -7.43
C ILE A 198 0.18 -2.90 -7.27
N PHE A 199 -0.47 -2.23 -8.18
CA PHE A 199 -0.69 -0.80 -8.09
C PHE A 199 -2.09 -0.53 -7.55
N LEU A 200 -2.17 0.39 -6.60
CA LEU A 200 -3.42 0.88 -6.07
C LEU A 200 -3.56 2.33 -6.51
N SER A 201 -4.45 2.54 -7.48
CA SER A 201 -4.89 3.89 -7.87
C SER A 201 -5.86 4.42 -6.83
N GLY A 202 -5.67 5.66 -6.38
CA GLY A 202 -6.51 6.24 -5.34
C GLY A 202 -6.74 7.73 -5.52
N ILE A 203 -7.81 8.23 -4.90
CA ILE A 203 -8.10 9.66 -4.79
C ILE A 203 -8.33 9.99 -3.33
N LEU A 204 -7.64 11.03 -2.87
CA LEU A 204 -7.88 11.62 -1.57
C LEU A 204 -8.96 12.69 -1.66
N TYR A 205 -9.89 12.65 -0.72
CA TYR A 205 -10.89 13.69 -0.52
C TYR A 205 -10.75 14.27 0.87
N ASP A 206 -11.01 15.57 0.98
CA ASP A 206 -10.95 16.26 2.26
C ASP A 206 -12.00 15.73 3.24
N CYS A 207 -11.60 15.52 4.47
CA CYS A 207 -12.46 15.03 5.54
C CYS A 207 -13.25 16.20 6.16
N THR A 208 -14.27 16.70 5.45
CA THR A 208 -15.15 17.75 5.93
C THR A 208 -16.47 17.14 6.41
N GLY A 209 -16.59 16.92 7.73
CA GLY A 209 -17.82 16.43 8.34
C GLY A 209 -17.85 14.93 8.67
N ALA A 210 -18.89 14.52 9.39
CA ALA A 210 -19.12 13.12 9.78
C ALA A 210 -19.85 12.39 8.65
N LEU A 211 -19.12 11.97 7.62
CA LEU A 211 -19.66 11.07 6.61
C LEU A 211 -19.48 9.62 7.10
N ASN A 212 -20.57 8.94 7.34
CA ASN A 212 -20.59 7.52 7.59
C ASN A 212 -20.56 6.79 6.25
N PHE A 213 -19.35 6.43 5.81
CA PHE A 213 -19.23 5.55 4.67
C PHE A 213 -19.46 4.10 5.11
N PRO A 214 -20.15 3.28 4.29
CA PRO A 214 -20.14 1.84 4.51
C PRO A 214 -18.71 1.33 4.45
N GLY A 215 -18.30 0.56 5.45
CA GLY A 215 -16.91 0.17 5.69
C GLY A 215 -16.23 -0.64 4.57
N ASP A 216 -17.03 -1.29 3.72
CA ASP A 216 -16.54 -1.98 2.52
C ASP A 216 -17.45 -1.61 1.34
N LEU A 217 -16.90 -0.90 0.37
CA LEU A 217 -17.60 -0.66 -0.89
C LEU A 217 -17.63 -1.98 -1.68
N HIS A 218 -18.84 -2.39 -2.06
CA HIS A 218 -19.02 -3.56 -2.92
C HIS A 218 -18.60 -3.23 -4.37
N GLY A 219 -17.94 -4.17 -5.02
CA GLY A 219 -17.51 -4.05 -6.41
C GLY A 219 -16.00 -3.83 -6.56
N ASP A 220 -15.60 -3.05 -7.57
CA ASP A 220 -14.19 -2.85 -7.94
C ASP A 220 -13.49 -1.77 -7.09
N PHE A 221 -14.25 -0.98 -6.34
CA PHE A 221 -13.74 0.13 -5.53
C PHE A 221 -13.65 -0.23 -4.05
N GLY A 222 -12.65 0.34 -3.39
CA GLY A 222 -12.49 0.30 -1.96
C GLY A 222 -12.51 1.70 -1.35
N TYR A 223 -12.72 1.73 -0.05
CA TYR A 223 -12.70 2.95 0.75
C TYR A 223 -11.89 2.73 2.02
N HIS A 224 -11.13 3.75 2.39
CA HIS A 224 -10.44 3.79 3.66
C HIS A 224 -10.38 5.21 4.22
N LYS A 225 -10.59 5.35 5.53
CA LYS A 225 -10.40 6.61 6.22
C LYS A 225 -8.96 6.67 6.70
N LEU A 226 -8.10 7.41 5.99
CA LEU A 226 -6.72 7.62 6.41
C LEU A 226 -6.71 8.49 7.66
N PRO A 227 -6.13 8.02 8.77
CA PRO A 227 -5.99 8.84 9.97
C PRO A 227 -5.02 9.98 9.69
N ALA A 228 -5.11 10.97 10.55
CA ALA A 228 -4.18 12.08 10.54
C ALA A 228 -2.73 11.60 10.76
N GLN A 229 -1.82 11.98 9.87
CA GLN A 229 -0.39 11.65 9.92
C GLN A 229 0.45 12.86 9.50
N THR A 230 1.65 12.97 10.05
CA THR A 230 2.65 13.91 9.55
C THR A 230 3.46 13.24 8.46
N TYR A 231 3.69 13.93 7.35
CA TYR A 231 4.43 13.39 6.22
C TYR A 231 5.73 14.16 5.97
N ALA A 232 6.81 13.44 5.73
CA ALA A 232 7.96 13.95 5.01
C ALA A 232 7.68 13.79 3.51
N ILE A 233 7.80 14.88 2.74
CA ILE A 233 7.41 14.94 1.34
C ILE A 233 8.62 15.27 0.49
N PHE A 234 8.92 14.37 -0.45
CA PHE A 234 9.98 14.48 -1.43
C PHE A 234 9.37 14.76 -2.80
N THR A 235 9.92 15.70 -3.55
CA THR A 235 9.39 16.08 -4.86
C THR A 235 10.29 15.54 -5.96
N HIS A 236 9.73 14.67 -6.81
CA HIS A 236 10.34 14.17 -8.02
C HIS A 236 9.83 14.98 -9.22
N LYS A 237 10.73 15.30 -10.16
CA LYS A 237 10.36 15.92 -11.44
C LYS A 237 10.94 15.10 -12.58
N GLY A 238 10.10 14.71 -13.53
CA GLY A 238 10.46 13.93 -14.70
C GLY A 238 9.69 12.62 -14.84
N SER A 239 10.20 11.74 -15.70
CA SER A 239 9.61 10.45 -16.04
C SER A 239 9.39 9.53 -14.84
N TYR A 240 8.31 8.77 -14.87
CA TYR A 240 8.06 7.69 -13.90
C TYR A 240 9.12 6.59 -13.92
N ASP A 241 9.83 6.38 -15.05
CA ASP A 241 10.95 5.42 -15.17
C ASP A 241 12.07 5.70 -14.16
N SER A 242 12.24 6.95 -13.75
CA SER A 242 13.25 7.34 -12.76
C SER A 242 12.77 7.24 -11.31
N LEU A 243 11.50 6.92 -11.04
CA LEU A 243 10.96 6.81 -9.68
C LEU A 243 11.69 5.76 -8.83
N ASN A 244 12.06 4.61 -9.39
CA ASN A 244 12.80 3.59 -8.67
C ASN A 244 14.12 4.12 -8.12
N GLN A 245 14.89 4.86 -8.92
CA GLN A 245 16.13 5.49 -8.47
C GLN A 245 15.85 6.59 -7.43
N PHE A 246 14.79 7.36 -7.64
CA PHE A 246 14.37 8.40 -6.70
C PHE A 246 14.00 7.81 -5.33
N TYR A 247 13.27 6.70 -5.28
CA TYR A 247 12.95 5.99 -4.05
C TYR A 247 14.20 5.55 -3.27
N GLN A 248 15.24 5.07 -3.95
CA GLN A 248 16.50 4.71 -3.30
C GLN A 248 17.13 5.92 -2.59
N GLN A 249 17.09 7.09 -3.20
CA GLN A 249 17.58 8.34 -2.59
C GLN A 249 16.70 8.78 -1.41
N VAL A 250 15.37 8.64 -1.52
CA VAL A 250 14.42 8.91 -0.42
C VAL A 250 14.76 8.03 0.78
N PHE A 251 14.91 6.71 0.58
CA PHE A 251 15.26 5.78 1.67
C PHE A 251 16.61 6.12 2.30
N ALA A 252 17.63 6.40 1.48
CA ALA A 252 18.94 6.78 1.98
C ALA A 252 18.88 8.08 2.81
N THR A 253 18.13 9.07 2.34
CA THR A 253 17.91 10.33 3.06
C THR A 253 17.22 10.10 4.41
N LEU A 254 16.14 9.34 4.45
CA LEU A 254 15.39 9.05 5.67
C LEU A 254 16.24 8.31 6.72
N ASN A 255 17.13 7.43 6.27
CA ASN A 255 18.02 6.71 7.18
C ASN A 255 19.18 7.56 7.71
N GLN A 256 19.53 8.65 7.03
CA GLN A 256 20.55 9.61 7.50
C GLN A 256 19.96 10.78 8.30
N ALA A 257 18.67 11.08 8.11
CA ALA A 257 18.00 12.22 8.74
C ALA A 257 17.91 12.03 10.26
N LYS A 258 18.58 12.92 11.00
CA LYS A 258 18.50 12.94 12.48
C LYS A 258 17.16 13.50 12.93
N GLY A 259 16.47 12.79 13.83
CA GLY A 259 15.23 13.25 14.45
C GLY A 259 13.96 12.99 13.62
N ILE A 260 14.05 12.24 12.55
CA ILE A 260 12.89 11.72 11.82
C ILE A 260 12.82 10.22 12.04
N GLU A 261 11.70 9.77 12.58
CA GLU A 261 11.34 8.36 12.62
C GLU A 261 10.21 8.11 11.64
N VAL A 262 10.48 7.24 10.66
CA VAL A 262 9.47 6.82 9.71
C VAL A 262 8.44 5.96 10.45
N ASN A 263 7.15 6.21 10.16
CA ASN A 263 6.08 5.32 10.61
C ASN A 263 5.89 4.19 9.59
N PRO A 264 6.47 3.01 9.83
CA PRO A 264 6.49 1.93 8.85
C PRO A 264 5.11 1.25 8.67
N GLN A 265 4.15 1.56 9.53
CA GLN A 265 2.79 1.05 9.42
C GLN A 265 2.00 1.71 8.29
N PHE A 266 2.48 2.84 7.77
CA PHE A 266 1.87 3.50 6.62
C PHE A 266 2.67 3.20 5.35
N PRO A 267 1.98 2.91 4.24
CA PRO A 267 2.66 2.77 2.96
C PRO A 267 3.21 4.12 2.49
N PHE A 268 4.20 4.07 1.63
CA PHE A 268 4.58 5.25 0.86
C PHE A 268 3.50 5.55 -0.14
N MET A 269 3.19 6.81 -0.28
CA MET A 269 2.14 7.29 -1.15
C MET A 269 2.75 8.22 -2.19
N GLU A 270 2.47 7.96 -3.44
CA GLU A 270 2.75 8.84 -4.55
C GLU A 270 1.59 9.81 -4.70
N ARG A 271 1.85 11.11 -4.75
CA ARG A 271 0.87 12.15 -5.02
C ARG A 271 1.21 12.81 -6.36
N TYR A 272 0.30 12.71 -7.31
CA TYR A 272 0.48 13.25 -8.64
C TYR A 272 -0.04 14.68 -8.70
N LEU A 273 0.84 15.64 -9.05
CA LEU A 273 0.48 17.06 -9.11
C LEU A 273 0.03 17.47 -10.50
N ASN A 274 0.36 16.69 -11.52
CA ASN A 274 -0.08 16.85 -12.90
C ASN A 274 -0.22 15.49 -13.58
N SER A 275 -0.83 15.47 -14.75
CA SER A 275 -1.16 14.25 -15.47
C SER A 275 -0.30 14.08 -16.72
N PRO A 276 0.13 12.86 -17.07
CA PRO A 276 0.84 12.58 -18.32
C PRO A 276 -0.01 12.81 -19.57
N SER A 277 -1.34 12.87 -19.43
CA SER A 277 -2.24 13.24 -20.56
C SER A 277 -2.21 14.73 -20.92
N GLU A 278 -1.74 15.60 -20.00
CA GLU A 278 -1.76 17.06 -20.16
C GLU A 278 -0.36 17.69 -20.05
N THR A 279 0.64 16.92 -19.62
CA THR A 279 1.96 17.43 -19.29
C THR A 279 3.03 16.59 -19.96
N VAL A 280 4.03 17.24 -20.57
CA VAL A 280 5.18 16.52 -21.12
C VAL A 280 5.96 15.80 -20.03
N GLU A 281 6.50 14.65 -20.34
CA GLU A 281 7.12 13.72 -19.40
C GLU A 281 8.21 14.37 -18.50
N SER A 282 9.04 15.26 -19.09
CA SER A 282 10.08 15.99 -18.33
C SER A 282 9.55 17.00 -17.30
N GLU A 283 8.27 17.34 -17.38
CA GLU A 283 7.61 18.29 -16.48
C GLU A 283 6.61 17.62 -15.53
N LEU A 284 6.52 16.29 -15.56
CA LEU A 284 5.72 15.56 -14.57
C LEU A 284 6.27 15.82 -13.17
N VAL A 285 5.37 15.99 -12.23
CA VAL A 285 5.71 16.21 -10.82
C VAL A 285 4.97 15.22 -9.94
N THR A 286 5.76 14.37 -9.28
CA THR A 286 5.27 13.38 -8.34
C THR A 286 5.86 13.66 -6.96
N GLU A 287 5.06 13.63 -5.94
CA GLU A 287 5.52 13.75 -4.56
C GLU A 287 5.44 12.40 -3.86
N ILE A 288 6.52 12.00 -3.23
CA ILE A 288 6.56 10.82 -2.37
C ILE A 288 6.29 11.25 -0.93
N LEU A 289 5.17 10.80 -0.39
CA LEU A 289 4.74 11.08 0.98
C LEU A 289 5.12 9.90 1.87
N VAL A 290 5.96 10.17 2.85
CA VAL A 290 6.41 9.18 3.84
C VAL A 290 5.86 9.58 5.20
N ALA A 291 5.01 8.74 5.79
CA ALA A 291 4.51 9.00 7.13
C ALA A 291 5.64 8.94 8.15
N ILE A 292 5.70 9.95 9.02
CA ILE A 292 6.70 10.06 10.08
C ILE A 292 6.01 10.21 11.44
N THR A 293 6.64 9.68 12.47
CA THR A 293 6.29 10.04 13.84
C THR A 293 6.77 11.47 14.08
N SER A 294 5.91 12.32 14.63
CA SER A 294 6.33 13.69 14.96
C SER A 294 7.60 13.65 15.77
N PRO A 295 8.62 14.47 15.44
CA PRO A 295 9.80 14.53 16.26
C PRO A 295 9.36 14.86 17.68
N THR A 296 9.67 13.99 18.62
CA THR A 296 9.49 14.26 20.04
C THR A 296 10.20 15.57 20.30
N LYS A 297 9.47 16.64 20.68
CA LYS A 297 10.10 17.86 21.13
C LYS A 297 11.06 17.44 22.21
N CYS A 298 12.35 17.37 21.93
CA CYS A 298 13.35 17.33 22.98
C CYS A 298 13.07 18.60 23.82
N SER A 299 12.51 18.38 25.00
CA SER A 299 12.44 19.39 26.04
C SER A 299 13.86 19.91 26.24
N ALA A 300 14.07 21.17 25.86
CA ALA A 300 15.28 21.93 26.12
C ALA A 300 15.55 22.03 27.60
#